data_0e00f87e899e1f3c192242fb1dfa8d0e
#
_entry.id   0e00f87e899e1f3c192242fb1dfa8d0e
#
_cell.length_a   1.000
_cell.length_b   1.000
_cell.length_c   1.000
_cell.angle_alpha   90.00
_cell.angle_beta   90.00
_cell.angle_gamma   90.00
#
_symmetry.space_group_name_H-M   'P 1'
#
loop_
_entity.id
_entity.type
_entity.pdbx_description
1 polymer ?
#
loop_
_entity_poly.entity_id
_entity_poly.type
_entity_poly.pdbx_seq_one_letter_code
_entity_poly.pdbx_strand_id
1 'polypeptide(L)'
;KHARDFGFSGTVDELNKGFRSQWKQMGGIESLGNKSGREEEKKFWKDLVYQVFKPLGGLERFDKYFELIFEVFVDSSNWKIHEDVIESKIFQKLKERKVILGVVSNWDSRLISTLENLKLADNFKFILPSAVVGSAKPDKKIFEEALRLSGVKPHEACHIGDEIKTDIDGARNIGIHAIP
;
A
#
# COMPACT_ATOMS: atom_id res chain seq x y z
N LYS A 1 3.62 -14.35 13.59
CA LYS A 1 4.04 -15.77 13.54
C LYS A 1 5.57 -15.84 13.48
N HIS A 2 6.22 -15.38 12.43
CA HIS A 2 7.66 -15.51 12.20
C HIS A 2 8.57 -14.89 13.28
N ALA A 3 8.17 -13.80 13.94
CA ALA A 3 9.01 -13.15 14.95
C ALA A 3 9.34 -14.05 16.15
N ARG A 4 8.47 -15.01 16.48
CA ARG A 4 8.71 -15.97 17.58
C ARG A 4 9.88 -16.90 17.28
N ASP A 5 10.10 -17.26 16.03
CA ASP A 5 11.23 -18.10 15.59
C ASP A 5 12.57 -17.35 15.69
N PHE A 6 12.52 -16.05 15.96
CA PHE A 6 13.65 -15.14 16.16
C PHE A 6 13.73 -14.55 17.58
N GLY A 7 13.16 -15.25 18.56
CA GLY A 7 13.29 -14.92 19.97
C GLY A 7 12.27 -13.90 20.51
N PHE A 8 11.28 -13.47 19.69
CA PHE A 8 10.25 -12.53 20.17
C PHE A 8 9.24 -13.21 21.10
N SER A 9 9.11 -12.68 22.32
CA SER A 9 8.19 -13.17 23.35
C SER A 9 6.99 -12.24 23.63
N GLY A 10 6.97 -11.06 23.01
CA GLY A 10 5.92 -10.07 23.21
C GLY A 10 4.58 -10.39 22.53
N THR A 11 3.64 -9.47 22.63
CA THR A 11 2.29 -9.58 22.12
C THR A 11 2.11 -8.87 20.77
N VAL A 12 1.04 -9.22 20.06
CA VAL A 12 0.63 -8.53 18.81
C VAL A 12 0.25 -7.08 19.09
N ASP A 13 -0.38 -6.82 20.25
CA ASP A 13 -0.80 -5.46 20.63
C ASP A 13 0.39 -4.53 20.88
N GLU A 14 1.46 -5.04 21.48
CA GLU A 14 2.71 -4.28 21.65
C GLU A 14 3.34 -3.94 20.30
N LEU A 15 3.37 -4.91 19.38
CA LEU A 15 3.85 -4.68 18.00
C LEU A 15 3.00 -3.65 17.27
N ASN A 16 1.67 -3.74 17.35
CA ASN A 16 0.76 -2.79 16.71
C ASN A 16 0.91 -1.37 17.26
N LYS A 17 1.05 -1.23 18.58
CA LYS A 17 1.31 0.07 19.22
C LYS A 17 2.66 0.64 18.78
N GLY A 18 3.69 -0.19 18.83
CA GLY A 18 5.04 0.19 18.36
C GLY A 18 5.04 0.63 16.90
N PHE A 19 4.40 -0.15 16.02
CA PHE A 19 4.29 0.16 14.60
C PHE A 19 3.62 1.51 14.35
N ARG A 20 2.43 1.76 14.93
CA ARG A 20 1.70 3.03 14.77
C ARG A 20 2.54 4.23 15.25
N SER A 21 3.23 4.06 16.39
CA SER A 21 4.09 5.11 16.94
C SER A 21 5.27 5.41 16.02
N GLN A 22 5.99 4.38 15.59
CA GLN A 22 7.17 4.55 14.72
C GLN A 22 6.80 5.03 13.32
N TRP A 23 5.70 4.52 12.75
CA TRP A 23 5.16 5.00 11.48
C TRP A 23 4.90 6.51 11.51
N LYS A 24 4.21 6.99 12.56
CA LYS A 24 3.94 8.42 12.74
C LYS A 24 5.23 9.23 12.91
N GLN A 25 6.18 8.73 13.70
CA GLN A 25 7.46 9.41 13.96
C GLN A 25 8.34 9.50 12.71
N MET A 26 8.36 8.48 11.89
CA MET A 26 9.14 8.41 10.66
C MET A 26 8.46 9.11 9.47
N GLY A 27 7.19 9.51 9.61
CA GLY A 27 6.43 10.22 8.58
C GLY A 27 5.92 9.34 7.44
N GLY A 28 5.80 8.02 7.67
CA GLY A 28 5.35 7.07 6.65
C GLY A 28 6.34 6.89 5.50
N ILE A 29 6.01 5.99 4.57
CA ILE A 29 6.85 5.73 3.38
C ILE A 29 6.92 6.97 2.46
N GLU A 30 5.93 7.83 2.52
CA GLU A 30 5.83 9.07 1.78
C GLU A 30 6.95 10.08 2.14
N SER A 31 7.55 9.93 3.32
CA SER A 31 8.70 10.74 3.75
C SER A 31 9.92 10.61 2.85
N LEU A 32 10.01 9.53 2.06
CA LEU A 32 11.05 9.33 1.06
C LEU A 32 10.89 10.32 -0.12
N GLY A 33 9.66 10.75 -0.44
CA GLY A 33 9.40 11.68 -1.51
C GLY A 33 10.04 11.25 -2.84
N ASN A 34 10.74 12.17 -3.50
CA ASN A 34 11.42 11.88 -4.77
C ASN A 34 12.66 10.96 -4.65
N LYS A 35 13.03 10.58 -3.42
CA LYS A 35 14.11 9.62 -3.16
C LYS A 35 13.59 8.19 -3.06
N SER A 36 12.30 7.97 -3.32
CA SER A 36 11.73 6.65 -3.31
C SER A 36 12.35 5.77 -4.40
N GLY A 37 12.77 4.60 -4.00
CA GLY A 37 13.35 3.56 -4.83
C GLY A 37 13.43 2.29 -4.02
N ARG A 38 13.63 1.13 -4.68
CA ARG A 38 13.55 -0.16 -4.00
C ARG A 38 14.50 -0.28 -2.78
N GLU A 39 15.69 0.27 -2.89
CA GLU A 39 16.69 0.21 -1.80
C GLU A 39 16.31 1.17 -0.65
N GLU A 40 15.88 2.37 -0.98
CA GLU A 40 15.44 3.37 0.00
C GLU A 40 14.18 2.90 0.73
N GLU A 41 13.22 2.32 0.01
CA GLU A 41 12.02 1.72 0.59
C GLU A 41 12.39 0.55 1.50
N LYS A 42 13.27 -0.35 1.05
CA LYS A 42 13.74 -1.48 1.85
C LYS A 42 14.44 -1.01 3.11
N LYS A 43 15.29 0.01 3.01
CA LYS A 43 15.95 0.63 4.15
C LYS A 43 14.95 1.24 5.12
N PHE A 44 13.98 2.00 4.63
CA PHE A 44 12.91 2.58 5.44
C PHE A 44 12.16 1.50 6.25
N TRP A 45 11.74 0.42 5.58
CA TRP A 45 11.06 -0.69 6.24
C TRP A 45 11.94 -1.40 7.26
N LYS A 46 13.22 -1.57 6.94
CA LYS A 46 14.17 -2.18 7.86
C LYS A 46 14.34 -1.34 9.13
N ASP A 47 14.50 -0.04 8.97
CA ASP A 47 14.64 0.90 10.07
C ASP A 47 13.34 0.94 10.92
N LEU A 48 12.18 0.99 10.27
CA LEU A 48 10.87 0.95 10.96
C LEU A 48 10.72 -0.32 11.80
N VAL A 49 10.91 -1.47 11.19
CA VAL A 49 10.79 -2.77 11.88
C VAL A 49 11.79 -2.86 13.03
N TYR A 50 13.03 -2.42 12.83
CA TYR A 50 14.03 -2.39 13.88
C TYR A 50 13.57 -1.55 15.08
N GLN A 51 13.07 -0.33 14.84
CA GLN A 51 12.60 0.56 15.91
C GLN A 51 11.36 0.02 16.63
N VAL A 52 10.53 -0.76 15.95
CA VAL A 52 9.38 -1.43 16.59
C VAL A 52 9.83 -2.51 17.58
N PHE A 53 10.80 -3.33 17.19
CA PHE A 53 11.26 -4.44 18.06
C PHE A 53 12.27 -4.00 19.13
N LYS A 54 13.07 -2.97 18.88
CA LYS A 54 14.13 -2.52 19.80
C LYS A 54 13.65 -2.31 21.24
N PRO A 55 12.57 -1.56 21.54
CA PRO A 55 12.10 -1.37 22.90
C PRO A 55 11.45 -2.63 23.53
N LEU A 56 11.16 -3.64 22.73
CA LEU A 56 10.53 -4.90 23.15
C LEU A 56 11.57 -6.03 23.34
N GLY A 57 12.84 -5.68 23.49
CA GLY A 57 13.94 -6.65 23.67
C GLY A 57 14.68 -7.03 22.38
N GLY A 58 14.25 -6.50 21.24
CA GLY A 58 14.86 -6.81 19.95
C GLY A 58 14.51 -8.18 19.38
N LEU A 59 15.25 -8.58 18.35
CA LEU A 59 15.15 -9.91 17.74
C LEU A 59 16.54 -10.51 17.55
N GLU A 60 16.66 -11.79 17.79
CA GLU A 60 17.84 -12.55 17.37
C GLU A 60 17.93 -12.58 15.85
N ARG A 61 19.13 -12.41 15.33
CA ARG A 61 19.37 -12.45 13.86
C ARG A 61 18.42 -11.54 13.08
N PHE A 62 18.21 -10.30 13.56
CA PHE A 62 17.28 -9.33 13.01
C PHE A 62 17.35 -9.20 11.48
N ASP A 63 18.57 -9.16 10.90
CA ASP A 63 18.73 -9.04 9.45
C ASP A 63 18.07 -10.21 8.69
N LYS A 64 18.22 -11.43 9.18
CA LYS A 64 17.59 -12.61 8.59
C LYS A 64 16.06 -12.56 8.72
N TYR A 65 15.58 -12.09 9.88
CA TYR A 65 14.15 -11.89 10.10
C TYR A 65 13.59 -10.86 9.12
N PHE A 66 14.27 -9.72 8.99
CA PHE A 66 13.82 -8.66 8.10
C PHE A 66 13.77 -9.11 6.64
N GLU A 67 14.81 -9.76 6.12
CA GLU A 67 14.81 -10.31 4.76
C GLU A 67 13.63 -11.27 4.55
N LEU A 68 13.39 -12.17 5.50
CA LEU A 68 12.26 -13.10 5.43
C LEU A 68 10.92 -12.36 5.31
N ILE A 69 10.63 -11.42 6.22
CA ILE A 69 9.32 -10.74 6.22
C ILE A 69 9.16 -9.81 5.03
N PHE A 70 10.27 -9.23 4.53
CA PHE A 70 10.23 -8.36 3.37
C PHE A 70 9.82 -9.11 2.10
N GLU A 71 10.34 -10.32 1.90
CA GLU A 71 9.97 -11.20 0.77
C GLU A 71 8.58 -11.84 0.97
N VAL A 72 8.26 -12.28 2.18
CA VAL A 72 6.94 -12.84 2.53
C VAL A 72 5.80 -11.86 2.22
N PHE A 73 6.07 -10.57 2.28
CA PHE A 73 5.06 -9.54 2.06
C PHE A 73 4.48 -9.54 0.64
N VAL A 74 5.24 -9.89 -0.38
CA VAL A 74 4.79 -9.94 -1.78
C VAL A 74 4.25 -11.31 -2.19
N ASP A 75 4.40 -12.32 -1.33
CA ASP A 75 3.91 -13.67 -1.60
C ASP A 75 2.37 -13.72 -1.53
N SER A 76 1.74 -14.13 -2.63
CA SER A 76 0.28 -14.21 -2.77
C SER A 76 -0.40 -15.08 -1.71
N SER A 77 0.30 -16.06 -1.13
CA SER A 77 -0.24 -16.92 -0.07
C SER A 77 -0.54 -16.18 1.25
N ASN A 78 0.02 -14.97 1.42
CA ASN A 78 -0.21 -14.12 2.59
C ASN A 78 -1.35 -13.10 2.40
N TRP A 79 -1.96 -13.08 1.22
CA TRP A 79 -3.04 -12.17 0.88
C TRP A 79 -4.31 -12.94 0.56
N LYS A 80 -5.43 -12.46 1.07
CA LYS A 80 -6.74 -13.01 0.72
C LYS A 80 -7.50 -11.99 -0.12
N ILE A 81 -7.87 -12.38 -1.34
CA ILE A 81 -8.83 -11.60 -2.13
C ILE A 81 -10.21 -11.85 -1.51
N HIS A 82 -10.98 -10.79 -1.29
CA HIS A 82 -12.34 -10.90 -0.78
C HIS A 82 -13.21 -11.72 -1.74
N GLU A 83 -14.06 -12.58 -1.18
CA GLU A 83 -14.88 -13.52 -1.93
C GLU A 83 -15.85 -12.82 -2.87
N ASP A 84 -16.42 -11.69 -2.45
CA ASP A 84 -17.31 -10.85 -3.26
C ASP A 84 -16.64 -10.34 -4.54
N VAL A 85 -15.35 -10.04 -4.51
CA VAL A 85 -14.58 -9.64 -5.70
C VAL A 85 -14.50 -10.79 -6.71
N ILE A 86 -14.28 -12.02 -6.21
CA ILE A 86 -14.17 -13.22 -7.05
C ILE A 86 -15.54 -13.61 -7.60
N GLU A 87 -16.53 -13.75 -6.73
CA GLU A 87 -17.88 -14.23 -7.07
C GLU A 87 -18.62 -13.25 -7.99
N SER A 88 -18.48 -11.95 -7.74
CA SER A 88 -19.15 -10.93 -8.55
C SER A 88 -18.61 -10.83 -9.97
N LYS A 89 -17.38 -11.30 -10.23
CA LYS A 89 -16.63 -11.08 -11.48
C LYS A 89 -16.57 -9.60 -11.86
N ILE A 90 -16.41 -8.74 -10.85
CA ILE A 90 -16.58 -7.28 -11.02
C ILE A 90 -15.63 -6.70 -12.07
N PHE A 91 -14.37 -7.13 -12.09
CA PHE A 91 -13.39 -6.62 -13.06
C PHE A 91 -13.77 -6.96 -14.51
N GLN A 92 -14.27 -8.18 -14.75
CA GLN A 92 -14.78 -8.58 -16.06
C GLN A 92 -15.96 -7.72 -16.49
N LYS A 93 -16.94 -7.54 -15.61
CA LYS A 93 -18.14 -6.72 -15.89
C LYS A 93 -17.82 -5.27 -16.19
N LEU A 94 -16.85 -4.69 -15.48
CA LEU A 94 -16.39 -3.33 -15.72
C LEU A 94 -15.62 -3.22 -17.04
N LYS A 95 -14.79 -4.20 -17.37
CA LYS A 95 -14.08 -4.26 -18.66
C LYS A 95 -15.04 -4.36 -19.84
N GLU A 96 -16.09 -5.17 -19.75
CA GLU A 96 -17.15 -5.28 -20.78
C GLU A 96 -17.87 -3.95 -20.99
N ARG A 97 -18.00 -3.13 -19.95
CA ARG A 97 -18.55 -1.77 -20.00
C ARG A 97 -17.52 -0.71 -20.44
N LYS A 98 -16.30 -1.12 -20.79
CA LYS A 98 -15.20 -0.24 -21.18
C LYS A 98 -14.80 0.78 -20.10
N VAL A 99 -15.01 0.43 -18.83
CA VAL A 99 -14.55 1.24 -17.70
C VAL A 99 -13.04 1.08 -17.56
N ILE A 100 -12.32 2.20 -17.48
CA ILE A 100 -10.89 2.21 -17.20
C ILE A 100 -10.70 2.02 -15.70
N LEU A 101 -9.94 1.01 -15.31
CA LEU A 101 -9.61 0.76 -13.92
C LEU A 101 -8.16 1.16 -13.63
N GLY A 102 -7.93 1.75 -12.47
CA GLY A 102 -6.61 2.06 -11.94
C GLY A 102 -6.55 1.83 -10.44
N VAL A 103 -5.36 1.61 -9.92
CA VAL A 103 -5.08 1.51 -8.48
C VAL A 103 -4.32 2.75 -8.04
N VAL A 104 -4.78 3.39 -6.95
CA VAL A 104 -4.13 4.52 -6.29
C VAL A 104 -4.01 4.18 -4.79
N SER A 105 -2.81 3.95 -4.31
CA SER A 105 -2.62 3.44 -2.95
C SER A 105 -1.44 4.11 -2.22
N ASN A 106 -1.65 4.41 -0.95
CA ASN A 106 -0.56 4.81 -0.04
C ASN A 106 0.25 3.56 0.33
N TRP A 107 1.18 3.20 -0.55
CA TRP A 107 1.97 1.99 -0.48
C TRP A 107 3.34 2.18 -1.15
N ASP A 108 4.24 1.25 -0.93
CA ASP A 108 5.54 1.20 -1.60
C ASP A 108 5.48 0.48 -2.97
N SER A 109 6.61 0.43 -3.66
CA SER A 109 6.71 -0.14 -5.01
C SER A 109 6.32 -1.62 -5.09
N ARG A 110 6.33 -2.36 -3.98
CA ARG A 110 5.95 -3.79 -3.91
C ARG A 110 4.46 -4.03 -4.21
N LEU A 111 3.62 -3.00 -4.16
CA LEU A 111 2.20 -3.12 -4.56
C LEU A 111 2.05 -3.71 -5.96
N ILE A 112 2.92 -3.31 -6.89
CA ILE A 112 2.88 -3.81 -8.28
C ILE A 112 3.09 -5.32 -8.29
N SER A 113 4.21 -5.79 -7.71
CA SER A 113 4.51 -7.22 -7.63
C SER A 113 3.48 -8.02 -6.82
N THR A 114 2.90 -7.41 -5.78
CA THR A 114 1.82 -8.03 -4.99
C THR A 114 0.59 -8.29 -5.86
N LEU A 115 0.16 -7.30 -6.66
CA LEU A 115 -0.98 -7.45 -7.56
C LEU A 115 -0.69 -8.40 -8.72
N GLU A 116 0.55 -8.45 -9.23
CA GLU A 116 0.99 -9.42 -10.22
C GLU A 116 0.92 -10.85 -9.68
N ASN A 117 1.46 -11.10 -8.49
CA ASN A 117 1.42 -12.40 -7.82
C ASN A 117 -0.01 -12.86 -7.50
N LEU A 118 -0.92 -11.92 -7.23
CA LEU A 118 -2.35 -12.17 -7.06
C LEU A 118 -3.11 -12.32 -8.39
N LYS A 119 -2.44 -12.16 -9.54
CA LYS A 119 -3.06 -12.18 -10.88
C LYS A 119 -4.16 -11.14 -11.05
N LEU A 120 -4.03 -10.01 -10.39
CA LEU A 120 -4.97 -8.89 -10.44
C LEU A 120 -4.47 -7.74 -11.33
N ALA A 121 -3.16 -7.62 -11.54
CA ALA A 121 -2.53 -6.47 -12.21
C ALA A 121 -3.11 -6.20 -13.60
N ASP A 122 -3.39 -7.23 -14.40
CA ASP A 122 -3.92 -7.14 -15.76
C ASP A 122 -5.32 -6.53 -15.87
N ASN A 123 -5.99 -6.35 -14.73
CA ASN A 123 -7.30 -5.67 -14.70
C ASN A 123 -7.16 -4.15 -14.71
N PHE A 124 -5.99 -3.62 -14.41
CA PHE A 124 -5.76 -2.19 -14.21
C PHE A 124 -4.90 -1.60 -15.34
N LYS A 125 -5.32 -0.44 -15.85
CA LYS A 125 -4.55 0.34 -16.83
C LYS A 125 -3.27 0.92 -16.22
N PHE A 126 -3.31 1.22 -14.91
CA PHE A 126 -2.17 1.72 -14.14
C PHE A 126 -2.30 1.31 -12.66
N ILE A 127 -1.15 1.22 -12.00
CA ILE A 127 -1.04 0.99 -10.55
C ILE A 127 -0.10 2.08 -10.01
N LEU A 128 -0.60 2.92 -9.11
CA LEU A 128 0.11 4.06 -8.54
C LEU A 128 0.34 3.87 -7.04
N PRO A 129 1.46 3.28 -6.64
CA PRO A 129 1.93 3.35 -5.25
C PRO A 129 2.40 4.77 -4.93
N SER A 130 2.05 5.29 -3.76
CA SER A 130 2.45 6.64 -3.32
C SER A 130 3.97 6.85 -3.31
N ALA A 131 4.72 5.83 -2.93
CA ALA A 131 6.18 5.87 -2.92
C ALA A 131 6.77 6.09 -4.32
N VAL A 132 6.18 5.48 -5.36
CA VAL A 132 6.63 5.65 -6.75
C VAL A 132 6.24 7.03 -7.30
N VAL A 133 5.05 7.52 -6.96
CA VAL A 133 4.59 8.86 -7.37
C VAL A 133 5.31 9.98 -6.61
N GLY A 134 5.84 9.67 -5.41
CA GLY A 134 6.41 10.65 -4.49
C GLY A 134 5.34 11.58 -3.89
N SER A 135 4.10 11.08 -3.78
CA SER A 135 2.97 11.81 -3.22
C SER A 135 1.90 10.82 -2.77
N ALA A 136 1.38 11.00 -1.56
CA ALA A 136 0.39 10.12 -0.94
C ALA A 136 -0.97 10.80 -0.85
N LYS A 137 -2.06 10.04 -0.92
CA LYS A 137 -3.39 10.54 -0.58
C LYS A 137 -3.39 11.11 0.84
N PRO A 138 -3.98 12.28 1.12
CA PRO A 138 -4.92 13.03 0.31
C PRO A 138 -4.30 14.11 -0.62
N ASP A 139 -2.97 14.12 -0.82
CA ASP A 139 -2.36 15.10 -1.72
C ASP A 139 -2.91 14.95 -3.15
N LYS A 140 -3.21 16.08 -3.79
CA LYS A 140 -3.82 16.11 -5.12
C LYS A 140 -2.96 15.49 -6.21
N LYS A 141 -1.63 15.53 -6.07
CA LYS A 141 -0.68 15.11 -7.09
C LYS A 141 -0.87 13.65 -7.50
N ILE A 142 -1.14 12.74 -6.55
CA ILE A 142 -1.36 11.32 -6.87
C ILE A 142 -2.66 11.10 -7.66
N PHE A 143 -3.71 11.87 -7.36
CA PHE A 143 -4.97 11.82 -8.12
C PHE A 143 -4.84 12.48 -9.49
N GLU A 144 -4.12 13.61 -9.59
CA GLU A 144 -3.82 14.28 -10.87
C GLU A 144 -3.05 13.33 -11.81
N GLU A 145 -2.10 12.55 -11.27
CA GLU A 145 -1.38 11.53 -12.03
C GLU A 145 -2.30 10.40 -12.50
N ALA A 146 -3.23 9.94 -11.65
CA ALA A 146 -4.24 8.96 -12.03
C ALA A 146 -5.14 9.46 -13.15
N LEU A 147 -5.59 10.70 -13.11
CA LEU A 147 -6.37 11.35 -14.17
C LEU A 147 -5.57 11.45 -15.48
N ARG A 148 -4.30 11.86 -15.39
CA ARG A 148 -3.40 11.93 -16.55
C ARG A 148 -3.25 10.57 -17.24
N LEU A 149 -3.04 9.50 -16.48
CA LEU A 149 -2.87 8.14 -17.00
C LEU A 149 -4.18 7.54 -17.54
N SER A 150 -5.29 7.86 -16.91
CA SER A 150 -6.61 7.42 -17.41
C SER A 150 -7.04 8.20 -18.67
N GLY A 151 -6.67 9.46 -18.77
CA GLY A 151 -7.05 10.34 -19.88
C GLY A 151 -8.46 10.90 -19.72
N VAL A 152 -9.00 10.92 -18.50
CA VAL A 152 -10.37 11.43 -18.20
C VAL A 152 -10.33 12.69 -17.36
N LYS A 153 -11.42 13.43 -17.34
CA LYS A 153 -11.61 14.61 -16.48
C LYS A 153 -12.06 14.17 -15.08
N PRO A 154 -11.86 14.99 -14.04
CA PRO A 154 -12.23 14.65 -12.67
C PRO A 154 -13.69 14.16 -12.51
N HIS A 155 -14.65 14.87 -13.14
CA HIS A 155 -16.06 14.52 -13.06
C HIS A 155 -16.47 13.25 -13.82
N GLU A 156 -15.57 12.68 -14.63
CA GLU A 156 -15.74 11.41 -15.34
C GLU A 156 -15.13 10.23 -14.55
N ALA A 157 -14.45 10.52 -13.43
CA ALA A 157 -13.80 9.54 -12.60
C ALA A 157 -14.56 9.31 -11.28
N CYS A 158 -14.43 8.09 -10.76
CA CYS A 158 -14.89 7.73 -9.43
C CYS A 158 -13.75 7.07 -8.66
N HIS A 159 -13.47 7.56 -7.45
CA HIS A 159 -12.55 6.93 -6.51
C HIS A 159 -13.32 6.14 -5.46
N ILE A 160 -12.89 4.91 -5.19
CA ILE A 160 -13.48 4.04 -4.16
C ILE A 160 -12.39 3.78 -3.12
N GLY A 161 -12.68 4.02 -1.85
CA GLY A 161 -11.72 3.80 -0.78
C GLY A 161 -12.37 3.91 0.59
N ASP A 162 -11.74 3.30 1.60
CA ASP A 162 -12.28 3.12 2.95
C ASP A 162 -11.88 4.23 3.94
N GLU A 163 -10.87 5.01 3.62
CA GLU A 163 -10.40 6.09 4.48
C GLU A 163 -10.99 7.45 4.10
N ILE A 164 -11.87 7.98 4.96
CA ILE A 164 -12.59 9.23 4.69
C ILE A 164 -11.63 10.37 4.34
N LYS A 165 -10.59 10.59 5.14
CA LYS A 165 -9.69 11.73 4.96
C LYS A 165 -8.80 11.60 3.73
N THR A 166 -8.23 10.42 3.51
CA THR A 166 -7.25 10.21 2.44
C THR A 166 -7.92 9.92 1.10
N ASP A 167 -8.94 9.05 1.09
CA ASP A 167 -9.60 8.62 -0.12
C ASP A 167 -10.73 9.55 -0.52
N ILE A 168 -11.70 9.75 0.37
CA ILE A 168 -12.93 10.44 0.02
C ILE A 168 -12.72 11.95 -0.09
N ASP A 169 -12.16 12.57 0.95
CA ASP A 169 -11.91 14.01 0.94
C ASP A 169 -10.82 14.37 -0.08
N GLY A 170 -9.75 13.55 -0.16
CA GLY A 170 -8.67 13.74 -1.13
C GLY A 170 -9.18 13.78 -2.57
N ALA A 171 -9.98 12.80 -2.98
CA ALA A 171 -10.56 12.74 -4.33
C ALA A 171 -11.56 13.87 -4.59
N ARG A 172 -12.45 14.16 -3.63
CA ARG A 172 -13.45 15.23 -3.76
C ARG A 172 -12.82 16.62 -3.89
N ASN A 173 -11.71 16.88 -3.22
CA ASN A 173 -11.00 18.16 -3.27
C ASN A 173 -10.50 18.54 -4.67
N ILE A 174 -10.40 17.58 -5.59
CA ILE A 174 -10.05 17.82 -6.99
C ILE A 174 -11.20 17.52 -7.96
N GLY A 175 -12.41 17.35 -7.45
CA GLY A 175 -13.62 17.16 -8.27
C GLY A 175 -13.87 15.73 -8.76
N ILE A 176 -13.17 14.74 -8.21
CA ILE A 176 -13.45 13.32 -8.46
C ILE A 176 -14.63 12.89 -7.59
N HIS A 177 -15.60 12.14 -8.16
CA HIS A 177 -16.63 11.49 -7.36
C HIS A 177 -16.00 10.43 -6.46
N ALA A 178 -16.41 10.36 -5.18
CA ALA A 178 -15.82 9.41 -4.24
C ALA A 178 -16.87 8.63 -3.47
N ILE A 179 -16.67 7.32 -3.39
CA ILE A 179 -17.54 6.33 -2.71
C ILE A 179 -16.73 5.68 -1.57
N PRO A 180 -17.24 5.69 -0.32
CA PRO A 180 -16.64 5.00 0.79
C PRO A 180 -16.86 3.49 0.72
#